data_f5ee55bcfaf7df1d21c661bcc3f5f4de
#
_entry.id   f5ee55bcfaf7df1d21c661bcc3f5f4de
#
_cell.length_a   1.000
_cell.length_b   1.000
_cell.length_c   1.000
_cell.angle_alpha   90.00
_cell.angle_beta   90.00
_cell.angle_gamma   90.00
#
_symmetry.space_group_name_H-M   'P 1'
#
loop_
_entity.id
_entity.type
_entity.pdbx_description
1 polymer ?
#
loop_
_entity_poly.entity_id
_entity_poly.type
_entity_poly.pdbx_seq_one_letter_code
_entity_poly.pdbx_strand_id
1 'polypeptide(L)'
;RGPGRTAEREDERVEGGRAEGRAVASDGWTALSRPLERALGARTANAMAKIGLHTVGDLLLHVPFRLAHRGELMPISQVCEGESVTVIARVTDSTLRPMNARRGYILTVRIADGLHDLSLTFFAKGPRPLEYHERKLAPGTVASFSGTISSYRGSLQLTHPDYELVEDEQDVAKLQRPIPIYSATERLPSWHIRRAVETVLPSLSEDDLPDPLPAAYRRERGLPSRYEAIRTLHAPDDDEAWKLARTRMAHEEAFVLQAALAERSREARTRLGTAYPPRAGGLAERFEECLPYRLTAGQRAVGEEISADLAGTAPMQRLLQGDVGSGKTVVALRAMLQVLEIGRASCRERV
;
A
#
# COMPACT_ATOMS: atom_id res chain seq x y z
N ARG A 1 -73.75 5.19 45.34
CA ARG A 1 -73.87 6.66 45.31
C ARG A 1 -72.55 7.23 44.86
N GLY A 2 -72.52 7.61 43.73
CA GLY A 2 -71.93 8.33 42.67
C GLY A 2 -70.67 9.09 42.87
N PRO A 3 -70.20 9.79 41.83
CA PRO A 3 -69.62 9.19 40.61
C PRO A 3 -68.15 9.62 40.44
N GLY A 4 -67.39 8.80 39.78
CA GLY A 4 -65.99 9.09 39.43
C GLY A 4 -65.88 9.79 38.07
N ARG A 5 -65.01 10.79 38.01
CA ARG A 5 -64.64 11.49 36.79
C ARG A 5 -63.48 10.72 36.12
N THR A 6 -63.72 10.32 34.92
CA THR A 6 -62.76 9.92 33.92
C THR A 6 -61.93 11.11 33.44
N ALA A 7 -60.60 11.01 33.54
CA ALA A 7 -59.68 11.92 32.88
C ALA A 7 -59.07 11.18 31.68
N GLU A 8 -59.42 11.66 30.50
CA GLU A 8 -58.83 11.30 29.22
C GLU A 8 -57.36 11.76 29.22
N ARG A 9 -56.46 10.84 28.96
CA ARG A 9 -55.07 11.13 28.61
C ARG A 9 -54.94 10.84 27.11
N GLU A 10 -54.75 11.91 26.36
CA GLU A 10 -54.33 11.86 24.97
C GLU A 10 -52.94 11.16 24.87
N ASP A 11 -52.92 10.07 24.13
CA ASP A 11 -51.72 9.37 23.73
C ASP A 11 -51.11 10.08 22.51
N GLU A 12 -50.12 10.96 22.74
CA GLU A 12 -49.23 11.42 21.67
C GLU A 12 -48.35 10.27 21.24
N ARG A 13 -48.70 9.61 20.13
CA ARG A 13 -47.83 8.70 19.41
C ARG A 13 -46.72 9.48 18.70
N VAL A 14 -45.58 9.54 19.33
CA VAL A 14 -44.32 9.92 18.66
C VAL A 14 -43.93 8.74 17.76
N GLU A 15 -44.09 8.86 16.48
CA GLU A 15 -43.51 7.99 15.46
C GLU A 15 -41.98 8.15 15.47
N GLY A 16 -41.32 7.36 16.30
CA GLY A 16 -39.87 7.17 16.25
C GLY A 16 -39.52 6.29 15.08
N GLY A 17 -39.07 6.91 13.97
CA GLY A 17 -38.48 6.21 12.85
C GLY A 17 -37.32 5.35 13.34
N ARG A 18 -37.51 4.04 13.37
CA ARG A 18 -36.44 3.05 13.53
C ARG A 18 -35.57 3.12 12.27
N ALA A 19 -34.44 3.81 12.37
CA ALA A 19 -33.29 3.51 11.53
C ALA A 19 -32.92 2.06 11.83
N GLU A 20 -33.26 1.15 10.96
CA GLU A 20 -32.76 -0.22 10.97
C GLU A 20 -31.23 -0.18 10.76
N GLY A 21 -30.52 -0.04 11.87
CA GLY A 21 -29.11 -0.35 11.95
C GLY A 21 -28.94 -1.81 11.59
N ARG A 22 -28.42 -2.06 10.40
CA ARG A 22 -27.98 -3.37 9.93
C ARG A 22 -26.96 -3.88 10.96
N ALA A 23 -27.42 -4.67 11.92
CA ALA A 23 -26.55 -5.39 12.84
C ALA A 23 -25.71 -6.35 12.01
N VAL A 24 -24.48 -5.94 11.70
CA VAL A 24 -23.45 -6.84 11.17
C VAL A 24 -23.16 -7.81 12.32
N ALA A 25 -23.54 -9.06 12.13
CA ALA A 25 -23.18 -10.13 13.05
C ALA A 25 -21.66 -10.07 13.25
N SER A 26 -21.23 -9.78 14.47
CA SER A 26 -19.82 -9.69 14.84
C SER A 26 -19.24 -11.10 14.86
N ASP A 27 -18.76 -11.56 13.74
CA ASP A 27 -17.99 -12.80 13.57
C ASP A 27 -16.60 -12.73 14.28
N GLY A 28 -16.37 -11.79 15.18
CA GLY A 28 -15.11 -11.62 15.92
C GLY A 28 -13.92 -11.13 15.07
N TRP A 29 -14.14 -10.84 13.78
CA TRP A 29 -13.11 -10.36 12.87
C TRP A 29 -13.24 -8.85 12.66
N THR A 30 -12.12 -8.13 12.77
CA THR A 30 -12.07 -6.77 12.22
C THR A 30 -12.18 -6.84 10.69
N ALA A 31 -12.64 -5.77 10.04
CA ALA A 31 -12.79 -5.75 8.59
C ALA A 31 -11.49 -6.16 7.86
N LEU A 32 -10.33 -5.75 8.36
CA LEU A 32 -9.01 -6.08 7.80
C LEU A 32 -8.58 -7.52 8.03
N SER A 33 -8.92 -8.13 9.16
CA SER A 33 -8.57 -9.52 9.48
C SER A 33 -9.52 -10.55 8.87
N ARG A 34 -10.58 -10.09 8.18
CA ARG A 34 -11.54 -10.96 7.49
C ARG A 34 -10.82 -11.80 6.41
N PRO A 35 -10.98 -13.13 6.40
CA PRO A 35 -10.40 -14.00 5.37
C PRO A 35 -10.88 -13.64 3.96
N LEU A 36 -9.97 -13.66 2.99
CA LEU A 36 -10.32 -13.40 1.57
C LEU A 36 -11.32 -14.40 1.01
N GLU A 37 -11.38 -15.61 1.53
CA GLU A 37 -12.37 -16.60 1.12
C GLU A 37 -13.80 -16.12 1.34
N ARG A 38 -14.07 -15.44 2.44
CA ARG A 38 -15.39 -14.86 2.74
C ARG A 38 -15.70 -13.62 1.88
N ALA A 39 -14.68 -12.91 1.43
CA ALA A 39 -14.85 -11.68 0.63
C ALA A 39 -14.94 -11.96 -0.87
N LEU A 40 -14.16 -12.93 -1.38
CA LEU A 40 -13.93 -13.16 -2.80
C LEU A 40 -14.27 -14.58 -3.26
N GLY A 41 -14.61 -15.49 -2.31
CA GLY A 41 -14.84 -16.92 -2.57
C GLY A 41 -13.55 -17.74 -2.63
N ALA A 42 -13.67 -19.05 -2.38
CA ALA A 42 -12.56 -19.97 -2.19
C ALA A 42 -11.59 -20.03 -3.38
N ARG A 43 -12.08 -20.00 -4.62
CA ARG A 43 -11.21 -20.09 -5.82
C ARG A 43 -10.24 -18.91 -5.92
N THR A 44 -10.74 -17.69 -5.71
CA THR A 44 -9.92 -16.46 -5.78
C THR A 44 -8.97 -16.37 -4.58
N ALA A 45 -9.48 -16.67 -3.38
CA ALA A 45 -8.67 -16.67 -2.16
C ALA A 45 -7.50 -17.68 -2.24
N ASN A 46 -7.75 -18.91 -2.73
CA ASN A 46 -6.71 -19.92 -2.93
C ASN A 46 -5.63 -19.49 -3.95
N ALA A 47 -6.00 -18.71 -4.97
CA ALA A 47 -5.02 -18.16 -5.90
C ALA A 47 -4.16 -17.08 -5.23
N MET A 48 -4.74 -16.23 -4.38
CA MET A 48 -4.05 -15.16 -3.65
C MET A 48 -3.19 -15.68 -2.51
N ALA A 49 -3.62 -16.74 -1.83
CA ALA A 49 -2.83 -17.40 -0.78
C ALA A 49 -1.45 -17.88 -1.28
N LYS A 50 -1.31 -18.19 -2.58
CA LYS A 50 -0.02 -18.60 -3.18
C LYS A 50 1.03 -17.49 -3.21
N ILE A 51 0.62 -16.24 -3.07
CA ILE A 51 1.50 -15.07 -2.96
C ILE A 51 1.44 -14.45 -1.55
N GLY A 52 0.91 -15.19 -0.57
CA GLY A 52 0.90 -14.77 0.84
C GLY A 52 -0.26 -13.85 1.22
N LEU A 53 -1.28 -13.67 0.38
CA LEU A 53 -2.45 -12.84 0.68
C LEU A 53 -3.58 -13.72 1.22
N HIS A 54 -3.89 -13.59 2.50
CA HIS A 54 -4.88 -14.42 3.20
C HIS A 54 -6.08 -13.62 3.69
N THR A 55 -5.87 -12.35 4.03
CA THR A 55 -6.89 -11.46 4.62
C THR A 55 -7.17 -10.25 3.73
N VAL A 56 -8.26 -9.56 4.03
CA VAL A 56 -8.58 -8.27 3.39
C VAL A 56 -7.45 -7.26 3.63
N GLY A 57 -6.87 -7.23 4.83
CA GLY A 57 -5.72 -6.38 5.14
C GLY A 57 -4.51 -6.69 4.28
N ASP A 58 -4.16 -7.96 4.10
CA ASP A 58 -3.04 -8.35 3.22
C ASP A 58 -3.26 -7.87 1.79
N LEU A 59 -4.47 -8.00 1.27
CA LEU A 59 -4.82 -7.55 -0.07
C LEU A 59 -4.69 -6.03 -0.22
N LEU A 60 -5.20 -5.24 0.75
CA LEU A 60 -5.15 -3.78 0.71
C LEU A 60 -3.75 -3.21 0.96
N LEU A 61 -2.90 -3.93 1.70
CA LEU A 61 -1.51 -3.56 1.91
C LEU A 61 -0.58 -4.09 0.82
N HIS A 62 -1.08 -4.94 -0.07
CA HIS A 62 -0.36 -5.33 -1.29
C HIS A 62 -0.47 -4.21 -2.34
N VAL A 63 0.25 -3.13 -2.08
CA VAL A 63 0.19 -1.91 -2.89
C VAL A 63 0.80 -2.10 -4.28
N PRO A 64 0.29 -1.41 -5.31
CA PRO A 64 0.89 -1.42 -6.64
C PRO A 64 2.33 -0.90 -6.59
N PHE A 65 3.25 -1.56 -7.29
CA PHE A 65 4.65 -1.12 -7.31
C PHE A 65 4.91 -0.01 -8.34
N ARG A 66 4.06 0.12 -9.36
CA ARG A 66 4.09 1.19 -10.35
C ARG A 66 2.71 1.45 -10.94
N LEU A 67 2.59 2.56 -11.63
CA LEU A 67 1.45 2.86 -12.49
C LEU A 67 1.82 2.56 -13.96
N ALA A 68 0.84 2.11 -14.72
CA ALA A 68 0.90 2.10 -16.17
C ALA A 68 -0.08 3.16 -16.68
N HIS A 69 0.33 3.86 -17.72
CA HIS A 69 -0.54 4.79 -18.42
C HIS A 69 -1.01 4.10 -19.70
N ARG A 70 -2.26 4.28 -20.04
CA ARG A 70 -2.70 4.01 -21.39
C ARG A 70 -1.97 4.99 -22.29
N GLY A 71 -1.73 4.59 -23.52
CA GLY A 71 -1.14 5.50 -24.51
C GLY A 71 -1.94 6.81 -24.57
N GLU A 72 -1.31 7.86 -25.07
CA GLU A 72 -1.93 9.17 -25.18
C GLU A 72 -3.27 9.07 -25.92
N LEU A 73 -4.33 9.70 -25.36
CA LEU A 73 -5.63 9.73 -26.03
C LEU A 73 -5.52 10.60 -27.27
N MET A 74 -5.63 10.01 -28.44
CA MET A 74 -5.51 10.73 -29.67
C MET A 74 -6.54 10.29 -30.73
N PRO A 75 -6.92 11.17 -31.65
CA PRO A 75 -7.78 10.80 -32.77
C PRO A 75 -7.05 9.86 -33.74
N ILE A 76 -7.82 9.00 -34.43
CA ILE A 76 -7.29 8.03 -35.38
C ILE A 76 -6.41 8.72 -36.48
N SER A 77 -6.72 9.97 -36.81
CA SER A 77 -5.97 10.75 -37.81
C SER A 77 -4.52 11.04 -37.43
N GLN A 78 -4.14 10.94 -36.19
CA GLN A 78 -2.81 11.33 -35.65
C GLN A 78 -1.97 10.13 -35.21
N VAL A 79 -2.49 8.91 -35.29
CA VAL A 79 -1.74 7.72 -34.88
C VAL A 79 -0.62 7.38 -35.84
N CYS A 80 0.56 7.07 -35.26
CA CYS A 80 1.75 6.67 -36.04
C CYS A 80 2.18 5.25 -35.69
N GLU A 81 2.85 4.57 -36.63
CA GLU A 81 3.38 3.23 -36.40
C GLU A 81 4.42 3.21 -35.29
N GLY A 82 4.32 2.25 -34.37
CA GLY A 82 5.22 2.08 -33.21
C GLY A 82 4.80 2.85 -31.95
N GLU A 83 3.85 3.75 -32.05
CA GLU A 83 3.34 4.49 -30.90
C GLU A 83 2.36 3.65 -30.05
N SER A 84 2.40 3.86 -28.74
CA SER A 84 1.41 3.32 -27.82
C SER A 84 0.32 4.35 -27.60
N VAL A 85 -0.88 4.04 -28.07
CA VAL A 85 -1.99 5.00 -28.13
C VAL A 85 -3.24 4.45 -27.42
N THR A 86 -4.12 5.37 -27.04
CA THR A 86 -5.52 5.07 -26.69
C THR A 86 -6.44 5.84 -27.64
N VAL A 87 -7.33 5.13 -28.30
CA VAL A 87 -8.32 5.69 -29.24
C VAL A 87 -9.72 5.40 -28.74
N ILE A 88 -10.59 6.40 -28.67
CA ILE A 88 -12.03 6.20 -28.44
C ILE A 88 -12.71 6.24 -29.80
N ALA A 89 -13.37 5.14 -30.14
CA ALA A 89 -13.99 4.99 -31.44
C ALA A 89 -15.23 4.09 -31.40
N ARG A 90 -16.06 4.21 -32.42
CA ARG A 90 -17.22 3.36 -32.64
C ARG A 90 -16.87 2.18 -33.50
N VAL A 91 -17.27 0.98 -33.12
CA VAL A 91 -17.19 -0.23 -33.95
C VAL A 91 -18.11 -0.07 -35.15
N THR A 92 -17.56 -0.19 -36.34
CA THR A 92 -18.32 -0.12 -37.61
C THR A 92 -18.54 -1.52 -38.20
N ASP A 93 -17.58 -2.43 -38.01
CA ASP A 93 -17.68 -3.83 -38.48
C ASP A 93 -16.91 -4.77 -37.56
N SER A 94 -17.38 -6.03 -37.48
CA SER A 94 -16.74 -7.07 -36.68
C SER A 94 -16.88 -8.41 -37.38
N THR A 95 -15.80 -9.01 -37.85
CA THR A 95 -15.80 -10.21 -38.67
C THR A 95 -14.85 -11.27 -38.14
N LEU A 96 -15.42 -12.40 -37.72
CA LEU A 96 -14.67 -13.60 -37.31
C LEU A 96 -14.53 -14.58 -38.48
N ARG A 97 -13.30 -15.00 -38.74
CA ARG A 97 -13.01 -15.96 -39.84
C ARG A 97 -11.88 -16.94 -39.48
N PRO A 98 -11.84 -18.14 -40.06
CA PRO A 98 -10.70 -19.02 -39.97
C PRO A 98 -9.50 -18.40 -40.74
N MET A 99 -8.28 -18.69 -40.29
CA MET A 99 -7.05 -18.24 -40.98
C MET A 99 -6.71 -19.20 -42.13
N ASN A 100 -6.42 -18.65 -43.32
CA ASN A 100 -6.11 -19.47 -44.51
C ASN A 100 -4.71 -20.10 -44.48
N ALA A 101 -3.73 -19.45 -43.86
CA ALA A 101 -2.31 -19.85 -43.90
C ALA A 101 -1.83 -20.62 -42.64
N ARG A 102 -2.57 -20.60 -41.57
CA ARG A 102 -2.21 -21.25 -40.27
C ARG A 102 -3.48 -21.80 -39.57
N ARG A 103 -3.32 -22.84 -38.74
CA ARG A 103 -4.42 -23.30 -37.89
C ARG A 103 -4.75 -22.22 -36.87
N GLY A 104 -5.99 -21.72 -36.87
CA GLY A 104 -6.48 -20.69 -35.94
C GLY A 104 -7.58 -19.84 -36.56
N TYR A 105 -8.03 -18.87 -35.78
CA TYR A 105 -9.08 -17.92 -36.13
C TYR A 105 -8.58 -16.51 -35.94
N ILE A 106 -9.12 -15.59 -36.72
CA ILE A 106 -8.85 -14.16 -36.66
C ILE A 106 -10.18 -13.41 -36.56
N LEU A 107 -10.27 -12.53 -35.58
CA LEU A 107 -11.32 -11.53 -35.49
C LEU A 107 -10.74 -10.20 -35.96
N THR A 108 -11.32 -9.63 -36.97
CA THR A 108 -11.01 -8.28 -37.45
C THR A 108 -12.16 -7.35 -37.08
N VAL A 109 -11.87 -6.32 -36.32
CA VAL A 109 -12.84 -5.29 -35.94
C VAL A 109 -12.41 -3.99 -36.57
N ARG A 110 -13.31 -3.31 -37.26
CA ARG A 110 -13.08 -1.98 -37.81
C ARG A 110 -13.73 -0.95 -36.88
N ILE A 111 -12.94 0.06 -36.52
CA ILE A 111 -13.40 1.15 -35.67
C ILE A 111 -13.25 2.48 -36.39
N ALA A 112 -14.09 3.45 -36.10
CA ALA A 112 -14.02 4.80 -36.68
C ALA A 112 -14.32 5.87 -35.62
N ASP A 113 -13.64 7.02 -35.74
CA ASP A 113 -13.87 8.24 -34.95
C ASP A 113 -14.71 9.30 -35.66
N GLY A 114 -15.32 8.91 -36.77
CA GLY A 114 -16.20 9.73 -37.63
C GLY A 114 -15.61 9.90 -39.04
N LEU A 115 -14.34 10.31 -39.18
CA LEU A 115 -13.72 10.57 -40.46
C LEU A 115 -12.65 9.53 -40.85
N HIS A 116 -12.03 8.92 -39.86
CA HIS A 116 -10.91 7.98 -40.08
C HIS A 116 -11.27 6.63 -39.49
N ASP A 117 -10.74 5.56 -40.07
CA ASP A 117 -10.92 4.20 -39.59
C ASP A 117 -9.57 3.53 -39.23
N LEU A 118 -9.63 2.61 -38.28
CA LEU A 118 -8.50 1.80 -37.82
C LEU A 118 -8.95 0.35 -37.70
N SER A 119 -8.07 -0.58 -38.04
CA SER A 119 -8.35 -2.02 -37.87
C SER A 119 -7.78 -2.55 -36.59
N LEU A 120 -8.59 -3.35 -35.88
CA LEU A 120 -8.17 -4.13 -34.72
C LEU A 120 -8.11 -5.60 -35.12
N THR A 121 -7.10 -6.32 -34.63
CA THR A 121 -6.90 -7.71 -34.99
C THR A 121 -6.67 -8.57 -33.74
N PHE A 122 -7.47 -9.60 -33.56
CA PHE A 122 -7.33 -10.59 -32.50
C PHE A 122 -7.12 -11.98 -33.10
N PHE A 123 -6.19 -12.75 -32.57
CA PHE A 123 -5.88 -14.11 -32.98
C PHE A 123 -6.15 -15.11 -31.88
N ALA A 124 -6.67 -16.28 -32.22
CA ALA A 124 -6.81 -17.39 -31.27
C ALA A 124 -6.70 -18.74 -31.98
N LYS A 125 -6.34 -19.80 -31.23
CA LYS A 125 -6.28 -21.17 -31.73
C LYS A 125 -7.68 -21.76 -32.02
N GLY A 126 -8.72 -21.24 -31.38
CA GLY A 126 -10.10 -21.67 -31.53
C GLY A 126 -11.07 -20.49 -31.58
N PRO A 127 -12.32 -20.68 -32.03
CA PRO A 127 -13.29 -19.59 -32.22
C PRO A 127 -13.84 -19.02 -30.89
N ARG A 128 -14.07 -19.85 -29.87
CA ARG A 128 -14.75 -19.46 -28.61
C ARG A 128 -14.19 -18.20 -27.93
N PRO A 129 -12.85 -18.02 -27.77
CA PRO A 129 -12.34 -16.80 -27.17
C PRO A 129 -12.66 -15.55 -28.01
N LEU A 130 -12.65 -15.68 -29.35
CA LEU A 130 -12.93 -14.57 -30.25
C LEU A 130 -14.43 -14.25 -30.36
N GLU A 131 -15.30 -15.23 -30.24
CA GLU A 131 -16.78 -15.06 -30.19
C GLU A 131 -17.18 -14.18 -28.99
N TYR A 132 -16.43 -14.24 -27.89
CA TYR A 132 -16.66 -13.34 -26.74
C TYR A 132 -16.33 -11.89 -27.10
N HIS A 133 -15.20 -11.66 -27.77
CA HIS A 133 -14.81 -10.33 -28.23
C HIS A 133 -15.76 -9.81 -29.33
N GLU A 134 -16.15 -10.66 -30.26
CA GLU A 134 -17.10 -10.32 -31.36
C GLU A 134 -18.43 -9.83 -30.79
N ARG A 135 -18.98 -10.53 -29.78
CA ARG A 135 -20.25 -10.11 -29.12
C ARG A 135 -20.11 -8.79 -28.40
N LYS A 136 -18.99 -8.55 -27.73
CA LYS A 136 -18.74 -7.29 -27.02
C LYS A 136 -18.46 -6.11 -27.94
N LEU A 137 -17.80 -6.38 -29.05
CA LEU A 137 -17.42 -5.39 -30.08
C LEU A 137 -18.36 -5.48 -31.28
N ALA A 138 -19.67 -5.55 -30.99
CA ALA A 138 -20.69 -5.52 -32.04
C ALA A 138 -20.73 -4.15 -32.72
N PRO A 139 -21.09 -4.08 -34.01
CA PRO A 139 -21.27 -2.81 -34.72
C PRO A 139 -22.19 -1.84 -33.93
N GLY A 140 -21.77 -0.58 -33.81
CA GLY A 140 -22.45 0.45 -33.03
C GLY A 140 -21.89 0.67 -31.63
N THR A 141 -21.15 -0.30 -31.07
CA THR A 141 -20.51 -0.17 -29.75
C THR A 141 -19.45 0.93 -29.75
N VAL A 142 -19.42 1.76 -28.71
CA VAL A 142 -18.34 2.73 -28.47
C VAL A 142 -17.42 2.16 -27.41
N ALA A 143 -16.14 2.18 -27.66
CA ALA A 143 -15.14 1.70 -26.71
C ALA A 143 -13.83 2.49 -26.83
N SER A 144 -13.03 2.45 -25.79
CA SER A 144 -11.62 2.83 -25.87
C SER A 144 -10.79 1.62 -26.25
N PHE A 145 -9.81 1.82 -27.10
CA PHE A 145 -8.88 0.80 -27.56
C PHE A 145 -7.46 1.26 -27.30
N SER A 146 -6.71 0.49 -26.53
CA SER A 146 -5.33 0.83 -26.16
C SER A 146 -4.36 -0.22 -26.66
N GLY A 147 -3.24 0.21 -27.20
CA GLY A 147 -2.19 -0.69 -27.66
C GLY A 147 -1.14 0.01 -28.51
N THR A 148 -0.20 -0.77 -29.04
CA THR A 148 0.83 -0.25 -29.93
C THR A 148 0.37 -0.38 -31.39
N ILE A 149 0.45 0.70 -32.13
CA ILE A 149 0.13 0.73 -33.57
C ILE A 149 1.18 -0.07 -34.33
N SER A 150 0.71 -0.98 -35.15
CA SER A 150 1.53 -1.76 -36.08
C SER A 150 1.03 -1.56 -37.52
N SER A 151 1.86 -1.87 -38.49
CA SER A 151 1.49 -1.81 -39.89
C SER A 151 1.37 -3.23 -40.48
N TYR A 152 0.30 -3.48 -41.21
CA TYR A 152 0.13 -4.70 -41.97
C TYR A 152 -0.35 -4.39 -43.39
N ARG A 153 0.42 -4.75 -44.41
CA ARG A 153 0.14 -4.49 -45.84
C ARG A 153 -0.12 -3.00 -46.14
N GLY A 154 0.60 -2.12 -45.44
CA GLY A 154 0.46 -0.67 -45.61
C GLY A 154 -0.72 -0.02 -44.89
N SER A 155 -1.49 -0.78 -44.10
CA SER A 155 -2.56 -0.23 -43.28
C SER A 155 -2.18 -0.32 -41.80
N LEU A 156 -2.45 0.75 -41.04
CA LEU A 156 -2.24 0.78 -39.60
C LEU A 156 -3.27 -0.09 -38.91
N GLN A 157 -2.84 -0.79 -37.86
CA GLN A 157 -3.73 -1.62 -37.01
C GLN A 157 -3.24 -1.70 -35.59
N LEU A 158 -4.17 -2.05 -34.68
CA LEU A 158 -3.87 -2.49 -33.33
C LEU A 158 -3.99 -4.01 -33.27
N THR A 159 -2.96 -4.69 -32.76
CA THR A 159 -2.95 -6.14 -32.59
C THR A 159 -3.16 -6.50 -31.12
N HIS A 160 -4.20 -7.25 -30.82
CA HIS A 160 -4.62 -7.60 -29.44
C HIS A 160 -4.74 -6.38 -28.53
N PRO A 161 -5.46 -5.30 -28.95
CA PRO A 161 -5.63 -4.15 -28.08
C PRO A 161 -6.38 -4.51 -26.81
N ASP A 162 -6.04 -3.84 -25.71
CA ASP A 162 -6.92 -3.75 -24.57
C ASP A 162 -8.09 -2.84 -24.92
N TYR A 163 -9.30 -3.18 -24.47
CA TYR A 163 -10.45 -2.33 -24.73
C TYR A 163 -11.40 -2.28 -23.52
N GLU A 164 -12.10 -1.16 -23.42
CA GLU A 164 -13.10 -0.90 -22.38
C GLU A 164 -14.28 -0.19 -23.01
N LEU A 165 -15.50 -0.70 -22.71
CA LEU A 165 -16.73 -0.11 -23.24
C LEU A 165 -16.94 1.27 -22.64
N VAL A 166 -17.41 2.21 -23.43
CA VAL A 166 -17.70 3.59 -23.03
C VAL A 166 -19.19 3.81 -23.19
N GLU A 167 -19.89 3.99 -22.07
CA GLU A 167 -21.33 4.23 -22.04
C GLU A 167 -21.65 5.70 -21.82
N ASP A 168 -20.79 6.44 -21.10
CA ASP A 168 -20.98 7.86 -20.79
C ASP A 168 -19.65 8.65 -20.73
N GLU A 169 -19.74 9.99 -20.52
CA GLU A 169 -18.57 10.86 -20.38
C GLU A 169 -17.73 10.57 -19.15
N GLN A 170 -18.32 10.01 -18.07
CA GLN A 170 -17.57 9.63 -16.87
C GLN A 170 -16.64 8.45 -17.15
N ASP A 171 -17.01 7.57 -18.05
CA ASP A 171 -16.17 6.47 -18.48
C ASP A 171 -14.95 6.98 -19.24
N VAL A 172 -15.08 8.04 -20.06
CA VAL A 172 -13.92 8.68 -20.72
C VAL A 172 -12.94 9.24 -19.69
N ALA A 173 -13.41 9.88 -18.64
CA ALA A 173 -12.53 10.38 -17.57
C ALA A 173 -11.80 9.23 -16.83
N LYS A 174 -12.49 8.09 -16.58
CA LYS A 174 -11.87 6.91 -15.99
C LYS A 174 -10.77 6.30 -16.87
N LEU A 175 -10.91 6.40 -18.20
CA LEU A 175 -9.92 5.87 -19.15
C LEU A 175 -8.58 6.60 -19.10
N GLN A 176 -8.56 7.86 -18.67
CA GLN A 176 -7.34 8.65 -18.53
C GLN A 176 -6.62 8.37 -17.20
N ARG A 177 -7.26 7.69 -16.24
CA ARG A 177 -6.66 7.38 -14.96
C ARG A 177 -5.52 6.36 -15.10
N PRO A 178 -4.45 6.54 -14.31
CA PRO A 178 -3.37 5.58 -14.28
C PRO A 178 -3.85 4.19 -13.81
N ILE A 179 -3.26 3.15 -14.37
CA ILE A 179 -3.60 1.75 -14.06
C ILE A 179 -2.60 1.22 -13.04
N PRO A 180 -3.04 0.83 -11.84
CA PRO A 180 -2.17 0.25 -10.84
C PRO A 180 -1.67 -1.15 -11.26
N ILE A 181 -0.34 -1.35 -11.23
CA ILE A 181 0.32 -2.61 -11.56
C ILE A 181 0.86 -3.25 -10.28
N TYR A 182 0.40 -4.46 -10.00
CA TYR A 182 0.77 -5.23 -8.82
C TYR A 182 1.86 -6.23 -9.13
N SER A 183 2.69 -6.54 -8.14
CA SER A 183 3.61 -7.67 -8.21
C SER A 183 2.79 -8.95 -8.41
N ALA A 184 3.02 -9.59 -9.54
CA ALA A 184 2.23 -10.70 -10.04
C ALA A 184 3.13 -11.91 -10.33
N THR A 185 2.52 -13.08 -10.44
CA THR A 185 3.18 -14.30 -10.89
C THR A 185 2.55 -14.75 -12.20
N GLU A 186 3.21 -15.67 -12.90
CA GLU A 186 2.68 -16.25 -14.15
C GLU A 186 1.25 -16.82 -13.97
N ARG A 187 0.95 -17.34 -12.76
CA ARG A 187 -0.35 -17.95 -12.42
C ARG A 187 -1.38 -17.01 -11.82
N LEU A 188 -0.93 -15.83 -11.37
CA LEU A 188 -1.80 -14.78 -10.81
C LEU A 188 -1.40 -13.42 -11.42
N PRO A 189 -1.95 -13.08 -12.59
CA PRO A 189 -1.70 -11.81 -13.24
C PRO A 189 -2.20 -10.61 -12.42
N SER A 190 -1.56 -9.45 -12.60
CA SER A 190 -1.86 -8.19 -11.88
C SER A 190 -3.35 -7.79 -11.95
N TRP A 191 -4.02 -8.00 -13.08
CA TRP A 191 -5.43 -7.67 -13.23
C TRP A 191 -6.38 -8.48 -12.33
N HIS A 192 -6.00 -9.72 -11.93
CA HIS A 192 -6.76 -10.49 -10.94
C HIS A 192 -6.72 -9.85 -9.56
N ILE A 193 -5.53 -9.33 -9.18
CA ILE A 193 -5.36 -8.64 -7.90
C ILE A 193 -6.15 -7.33 -7.92
N ARG A 194 -6.03 -6.56 -9.01
CA ARG A 194 -6.82 -5.33 -9.20
C ARG A 194 -8.31 -5.58 -9.04
N ARG A 195 -8.86 -6.56 -9.74
CA ARG A 195 -10.29 -6.91 -9.67
C ARG A 195 -10.73 -7.32 -8.26
N ALA A 196 -9.88 -8.03 -7.53
CA ALA A 196 -10.15 -8.38 -6.14
C ALA A 196 -10.23 -7.15 -5.24
N VAL A 197 -9.31 -6.20 -5.40
CA VAL A 197 -9.34 -4.93 -4.68
C VAL A 197 -10.60 -4.12 -5.05
N GLU A 198 -10.93 -4.01 -6.33
CA GLU A 198 -12.14 -3.34 -6.82
C GLU A 198 -13.43 -3.94 -6.23
N THR A 199 -13.42 -5.23 -5.90
CA THR A 199 -14.55 -5.90 -5.25
C THR A 199 -14.61 -5.62 -3.74
N VAL A 200 -13.46 -5.57 -3.07
CA VAL A 200 -13.38 -5.46 -1.60
C VAL A 200 -13.44 -4.02 -1.13
N LEU A 201 -12.68 -3.12 -1.76
CA LEU A 201 -12.49 -1.74 -1.31
C LEU A 201 -13.80 -0.94 -1.16
N PRO A 202 -14.80 -1.02 -2.07
CA PRO A 202 -16.07 -0.32 -1.91
C PRO A 202 -16.92 -0.79 -0.72
N SER A 203 -16.63 -1.97 -0.16
CA SER A 203 -17.35 -2.51 1.00
C SER A 203 -16.83 -2.00 2.34
N LEU A 204 -15.76 -1.22 2.34
CA LEU A 204 -15.09 -0.68 3.51
C LEU A 204 -15.37 0.80 3.69
N SER A 205 -15.37 1.23 4.93
CA SER A 205 -15.50 2.62 5.38
C SER A 205 -14.21 3.10 6.04
N GLU A 206 -14.15 4.38 6.37
CA GLU A 206 -13.03 4.95 7.14
C GLU A 206 -12.91 4.32 8.53
N ASP A 207 -14.03 3.96 9.17
CA ASP A 207 -14.05 3.29 10.47
C ASP A 207 -13.43 1.88 10.45
N ASP A 208 -13.46 1.22 9.30
CA ASP A 208 -12.83 -0.10 9.11
C ASP A 208 -11.30 -0.02 9.00
N LEU A 209 -10.76 1.18 8.77
CA LEU A 209 -9.34 1.44 8.53
C LEU A 209 -8.80 2.46 9.54
N PRO A 210 -8.72 2.12 10.85
CA PRO A 210 -8.25 3.05 11.86
C PRO A 210 -6.86 3.60 11.52
N ASP A 211 -6.70 4.92 11.64
CA ASP A 211 -5.48 5.62 11.26
C ASP A 211 -4.49 5.67 12.43
N PRO A 212 -3.30 5.06 12.33
CA PRO A 212 -2.30 5.11 13.38
C PRO A 212 -1.60 6.48 13.48
N LEU A 213 -1.64 7.30 12.40
CA LEU A 213 -1.04 8.63 12.43
C LEU A 213 -1.96 9.63 13.12
N PRO A 214 -1.48 10.38 14.12
CA PRO A 214 -2.27 11.43 14.76
C PRO A 214 -2.79 12.46 13.75
N ALA A 215 -4.05 12.89 13.91
CA ALA A 215 -4.68 13.85 13.00
C ALA A 215 -3.92 15.18 12.89
N ALA A 216 -3.32 15.66 13.99
CA ALA A 216 -2.49 16.85 13.99
C ALA A 216 -1.24 16.69 13.10
N TYR A 217 -0.57 15.55 13.20
CA TYR A 217 0.60 15.21 12.39
C TYR A 217 0.28 15.16 10.90
N ARG A 218 -0.87 14.55 10.54
CA ARG A 218 -1.33 14.47 9.16
C ARG A 218 -1.63 15.85 8.58
N ARG A 219 -2.37 16.69 9.33
CA ARG A 219 -2.70 18.06 8.89
C ARG A 219 -1.47 18.93 8.67
N GLU A 220 -0.51 18.87 9.59
CA GLU A 220 0.75 19.65 9.47
C GLU A 220 1.53 19.32 8.19
N ARG A 221 1.45 18.08 7.73
CA ARG A 221 2.21 17.57 6.56
C ARG A 221 1.36 17.41 5.29
N GLY A 222 0.10 17.79 5.31
CA GLY A 222 -0.79 17.63 4.18
C GLY A 222 -1.03 16.17 3.76
N LEU A 223 -0.95 15.22 4.72
CA LEU A 223 -1.11 13.80 4.44
C LEU A 223 -2.59 13.40 4.51
N PRO A 224 -3.08 12.57 3.55
CA PRO A 224 -4.44 12.04 3.57
C PRO A 224 -4.66 11.08 4.74
N SER A 225 -5.92 10.73 5.02
CA SER A 225 -6.25 9.65 5.96
C SER A 225 -5.76 8.30 5.42
N ARG A 226 -5.72 7.29 6.29
CA ARG A 226 -5.35 5.92 5.88
C ARG A 226 -6.30 5.37 4.83
N TYR A 227 -7.59 5.60 5.00
CA TYR A 227 -8.62 5.19 4.06
C TYR A 227 -8.44 5.85 2.69
N GLU A 228 -8.29 7.18 2.67
CA GLU A 228 -8.04 7.94 1.43
C GLU A 228 -6.75 7.48 0.73
N ALA A 229 -5.66 7.28 1.48
CA ALA A 229 -4.41 6.82 0.92
C ALA A 229 -4.52 5.43 0.29
N ILE A 230 -5.12 4.47 0.98
CA ILE A 230 -5.31 3.11 0.44
C ILE A 230 -6.20 3.16 -0.80
N ARG A 231 -7.29 3.92 -0.76
CA ARG A 231 -8.17 4.11 -1.92
C ARG A 231 -7.41 4.70 -3.11
N THR A 232 -6.63 5.75 -2.89
CA THR A 232 -5.84 6.40 -3.94
C THR A 232 -4.73 5.51 -4.48
N LEU A 233 -4.08 4.68 -3.65
CA LEU A 233 -3.08 3.72 -4.12
C LEU A 233 -3.65 2.72 -5.11
N HIS A 234 -4.87 2.26 -4.88
CA HIS A 234 -5.52 1.23 -5.69
C HIS A 234 -6.38 1.78 -6.83
N ALA A 235 -6.81 3.04 -6.75
CA ALA A 235 -7.61 3.73 -7.75
C ALA A 235 -7.17 5.20 -7.84
N PRO A 236 -5.95 5.46 -8.32
CA PRO A 236 -5.41 6.82 -8.42
C PRO A 236 -6.14 7.64 -9.50
N ASP A 237 -6.37 8.90 -9.19
CA ASP A 237 -6.86 9.85 -10.20
C ASP A 237 -5.71 10.34 -11.08
N ASP A 238 -4.52 10.53 -10.49
CA ASP A 238 -3.30 10.94 -11.16
C ASP A 238 -2.04 10.43 -10.42
N ASP A 239 -0.86 10.70 -10.99
CA ASP A 239 0.43 10.28 -10.45
C ASP A 239 0.80 11.02 -9.15
N GLU A 240 0.42 12.28 -9.01
CA GLU A 240 0.78 13.07 -7.84
C GLU A 240 -0.02 12.62 -6.61
N ALA A 241 -1.31 12.37 -6.78
CA ALA A 241 -2.15 11.79 -5.73
C ALA A 241 -1.59 10.42 -5.29
N TRP A 242 -1.18 9.59 -6.23
CA TRP A 242 -0.57 8.28 -5.94
C TRP A 242 0.76 8.40 -5.18
N LYS A 243 1.64 9.32 -5.58
CA LYS A 243 2.90 9.59 -4.87
C LYS A 243 2.66 10.07 -3.46
N LEU A 244 1.68 10.97 -3.27
CA LEU A 244 1.30 11.47 -1.94
C LEU A 244 0.78 10.32 -1.04
N ALA A 245 -0.07 9.46 -1.59
CA ALA A 245 -0.58 8.29 -0.88
C ALA A 245 0.56 7.32 -0.48
N ARG A 246 1.52 7.07 -1.36
CA ARG A 246 2.74 6.29 -1.03
C ARG A 246 3.57 6.93 0.07
N THR A 247 3.78 8.24 -0.01
CA THR A 247 4.49 9.00 1.02
C THR A 247 3.80 8.85 2.36
N ARG A 248 2.48 8.96 2.40
CA ARG A 248 1.70 8.76 3.62
C ARG A 248 1.90 7.34 4.19
N MET A 249 1.92 6.29 3.36
CA MET A 249 2.16 4.92 3.83
C MET A 249 3.57 4.75 4.40
N ALA A 250 4.59 5.38 3.79
CA ALA A 250 5.94 5.38 4.34
C ALA A 250 6.02 6.08 5.71
N HIS A 251 5.27 7.19 5.90
CA HIS A 251 5.15 7.83 7.21
C HIS A 251 4.49 6.92 8.25
N GLU A 252 3.44 6.16 7.85
CA GLU A 252 2.80 5.20 8.73
C GLU A 252 3.75 4.10 9.19
N GLU A 253 4.46 3.48 8.24
CA GLU A 253 5.43 2.42 8.55
C GLU A 253 6.52 2.92 9.51
N ALA A 254 7.10 4.08 9.22
CA ALA A 254 8.10 4.70 10.09
C ALA A 254 7.54 5.04 11.48
N PHE A 255 6.32 5.58 11.56
CA PHE A 255 5.68 5.93 12.82
C PHE A 255 5.40 4.70 13.68
N VAL A 256 4.80 3.66 13.10
CA VAL A 256 4.47 2.41 13.82
C VAL A 256 5.75 1.74 14.33
N LEU A 257 6.80 1.69 13.51
CA LEU A 257 8.09 1.15 13.93
C LEU A 257 8.68 1.96 15.08
N GLN A 258 8.72 3.31 14.98
CA GLN A 258 9.26 4.17 16.03
C GLN A 258 8.44 4.09 17.32
N ALA A 259 7.11 4.01 17.22
CA ALA A 259 6.23 3.84 18.38
C ALA A 259 6.52 2.51 19.11
N ALA A 260 6.66 1.42 18.37
CA ALA A 260 7.00 0.11 18.94
C ALA A 260 8.39 0.10 19.60
N LEU A 261 9.39 0.75 18.98
CA LEU A 261 10.73 0.90 19.57
C LEU A 261 10.72 1.77 20.82
N ALA A 262 9.96 2.87 20.80
CA ALA A 262 9.80 3.76 21.97
C ALA A 262 9.13 3.03 23.13
N GLU A 263 8.10 2.22 22.85
CA GLU A 263 7.43 1.41 23.88
C GLU A 263 8.39 0.39 24.49
N ARG A 264 9.12 -0.36 23.68
CA ARG A 264 10.16 -1.30 24.16
C ARG A 264 11.25 -0.59 24.97
N SER A 265 11.66 0.61 24.55
CA SER A 265 12.65 1.41 25.30
C SER A 265 12.06 1.85 26.66
N ARG A 266 10.79 2.27 26.69
CA ARG A 266 10.09 2.61 27.93
C ARG A 266 10.01 1.42 28.88
N GLU A 267 9.60 0.24 28.37
CA GLU A 267 9.55 -0.98 29.17
C GLU A 267 10.94 -1.39 29.69
N ALA A 268 11.98 -1.27 28.89
CA ALA A 268 13.33 -1.56 29.32
C ALA A 268 13.78 -0.63 30.46
N ARG A 269 13.39 0.66 30.42
CA ARG A 269 13.70 1.64 31.47
C ARG A 269 12.93 1.40 32.79
N THR A 270 11.83 0.67 32.77
CA THR A 270 11.11 0.28 34.01
C THR A 270 11.85 -0.82 34.78
N ARG A 271 12.77 -1.54 34.14
CA ARG A 271 13.62 -2.52 34.82
C ARG A 271 14.69 -1.79 35.63
N LEU A 272 14.75 -2.07 36.91
CA LEU A 272 15.79 -1.52 37.77
C LEU A 272 17.11 -2.27 37.56
N GLY A 273 18.15 -1.53 37.22
CA GLY A 273 19.53 -2.00 37.14
C GLY A 273 20.37 -1.45 38.29
N THR A 274 21.61 -1.90 38.41
CA THR A 274 22.57 -1.34 39.33
C THR A 274 23.18 -0.08 38.73
N ALA A 275 23.19 1.01 39.49
CA ALA A 275 23.86 2.26 39.09
C ALA A 275 25.37 2.12 39.28
N TYR A 276 26.11 2.58 38.30
CA TYR A 276 27.60 2.61 38.30
C TYR A 276 28.10 4.05 38.12
N PRO A 277 27.98 4.95 39.16
CA PRO A 277 28.43 6.32 39.05
C PRO A 277 29.96 6.38 38.87
N PRO A 278 30.48 7.35 38.09
CA PRO A 278 31.94 7.54 37.94
C PRO A 278 32.54 7.97 39.26
N ARG A 279 33.79 7.53 39.54
CA ARG A 279 34.56 7.94 40.71
C ARG A 279 35.75 8.79 40.30
N ALA A 280 35.96 9.90 40.97
CA ALA A 280 37.14 10.71 40.78
C ALA A 280 38.40 9.92 41.16
N GLY A 281 39.43 9.94 40.34
CA GLY A 281 40.62 9.12 40.48
C GLY A 281 40.43 7.63 40.26
N GLY A 282 39.29 7.25 39.68
CA GLY A 282 38.87 5.86 39.43
C GLY A 282 39.61 5.20 38.27
N LEU A 283 39.24 3.92 38.03
CA LEU A 283 39.88 3.11 36.98
C LEU A 283 39.71 3.71 35.58
N ALA A 284 38.57 4.34 35.29
CA ALA A 284 38.31 4.95 33.99
C ALA A 284 39.22 6.18 33.75
N GLU A 285 39.42 7.04 34.75
CA GLU A 285 40.32 8.22 34.64
C GLU A 285 41.79 7.78 34.56
N ARG A 286 42.22 6.85 35.43
CA ARG A 286 43.57 6.29 35.39
C ARG A 286 43.91 5.59 34.07
N PHE A 287 42.92 4.96 33.45
CA PHE A 287 43.09 4.36 32.12
C PHE A 287 43.34 5.48 31.07
N GLU A 288 42.58 6.59 31.11
CA GLU A 288 42.81 7.72 30.20
C GLU A 288 44.19 8.32 30.35
N GLU A 289 44.71 8.47 31.59
CA GLU A 289 46.06 8.95 31.87
C GLU A 289 47.15 8.03 31.34
N CYS A 290 46.92 6.73 31.27
CA CYS A 290 47.86 5.76 30.76
C CYS A 290 47.86 5.63 29.22
N LEU A 291 46.93 6.27 28.50
CA LEU A 291 46.92 6.21 27.06
C LEU A 291 48.10 7.00 26.45
N PRO A 292 48.75 6.43 25.40
CA PRO A 292 49.86 7.13 24.72
C PRO A 292 49.39 8.30 23.83
N TYR A 293 48.09 8.60 23.82
CA TYR A 293 47.44 9.66 23.04
C TYR A 293 46.23 10.23 23.81
N ARG A 294 45.77 11.40 23.41
CA ARG A 294 44.57 12.01 23.98
C ARG A 294 43.32 11.57 23.22
N LEU A 295 42.23 11.33 23.95
CA LEU A 295 40.92 11.05 23.32
C LEU A 295 40.46 12.25 22.48
N THR A 296 39.87 11.97 21.33
CA THR A 296 39.27 13.02 20.50
C THR A 296 38.04 13.64 21.19
N ALA A 297 37.61 14.81 20.74
CA ALA A 297 36.39 15.44 21.27
C ALA A 297 35.16 14.54 21.17
N GLY A 298 34.98 13.85 20.03
CA GLY A 298 33.88 12.92 19.85
C GLY A 298 33.96 11.71 20.79
N GLN A 299 35.15 11.08 20.99
CA GLN A 299 35.31 9.97 21.92
C GLN A 299 35.02 10.39 23.38
N ARG A 300 35.41 11.61 23.78
CA ARG A 300 35.07 12.13 25.11
C ARG A 300 33.59 12.37 25.28
N ALA A 301 32.95 13.07 24.35
CA ALA A 301 31.50 13.33 24.39
C ALA A 301 30.68 12.04 24.50
N VAL A 302 30.96 11.04 23.65
CA VAL A 302 30.29 9.74 23.71
C VAL A 302 30.61 8.98 25.00
N GLY A 303 31.87 9.07 25.49
CA GLY A 303 32.26 8.46 26.76
C GLY A 303 31.55 9.09 27.96
N GLU A 304 31.29 10.40 27.97
CA GLU A 304 30.53 11.10 28.99
C GLU A 304 29.05 10.70 28.96
N GLU A 305 28.44 10.59 27.77
CA GLU A 305 27.07 10.11 27.62
C GLU A 305 26.91 8.68 28.14
N ILE A 306 27.83 7.77 27.81
CA ILE A 306 27.82 6.39 28.32
C ILE A 306 28.00 6.37 29.83
N SER A 307 28.89 7.20 30.37
CA SER A 307 29.15 7.32 31.81
C SER A 307 27.89 7.81 32.57
N ALA A 308 27.18 8.79 32.02
CA ALA A 308 25.92 9.28 32.57
C ALA A 308 24.82 8.22 32.57
N ASP A 309 24.69 7.45 31.50
CA ASP A 309 23.73 6.35 31.41
C ASP A 309 24.05 5.23 32.42
N LEU A 310 25.31 4.86 32.57
CA LEU A 310 25.76 3.86 33.54
C LEU A 310 25.56 4.32 35.01
N ALA A 311 25.58 5.63 35.27
CA ALA A 311 25.29 6.19 36.58
C ALA A 311 23.80 6.13 36.95
N GLY A 312 22.92 5.89 35.98
CA GLY A 312 21.49 5.72 36.21
C GLY A 312 21.09 4.32 36.69
N THR A 313 19.85 4.18 37.14
CA THR A 313 19.27 2.90 37.55
C THR A 313 18.60 2.14 36.42
N ALA A 314 18.47 2.73 35.20
CA ALA A 314 17.92 2.08 34.03
C ALA A 314 19.03 1.31 33.28
N PRO A 315 18.76 0.08 32.79
CA PRO A 315 19.73 -0.66 31.97
C PRO A 315 20.11 0.14 30.71
N MET A 316 21.40 0.39 30.50
CA MET A 316 21.90 1.04 29.31
C MET A 316 21.84 0.11 28.12
N GLN A 317 21.30 0.58 26.99
CA GLN A 317 21.34 -0.06 25.68
C GLN A 317 21.74 0.98 24.64
N ARG A 318 23.02 0.96 24.22
CA ARG A 318 23.57 1.90 23.23
C ARG A 318 24.29 1.16 22.11
N LEU A 319 24.12 1.64 20.89
CA LEU A 319 24.92 1.24 19.74
C LEU A 319 26.00 2.29 19.50
N LEU A 320 27.28 1.88 19.69
CA LEU A 320 28.41 2.75 19.37
C LEU A 320 28.80 2.56 17.89
N GLN A 321 28.54 3.59 17.08
CA GLN A 321 28.83 3.59 15.64
C GLN A 321 30.01 4.51 15.34
N GLY A 322 30.83 4.15 14.37
CA GLY A 322 31.96 4.92 13.88
C GLY A 322 32.78 4.13 12.87
N ASP A 323 33.67 4.78 12.15
CA ASP A 323 34.53 4.16 11.13
C ASP A 323 35.52 3.16 11.72
N VAL A 324 36.10 2.33 10.85
CA VAL A 324 37.19 1.41 11.24
C VAL A 324 38.39 2.26 11.70
N GLY A 325 38.92 1.92 12.88
CA GLY A 325 40.02 2.69 13.47
C GLY A 325 39.61 3.93 14.26
N SER A 326 38.32 4.29 14.37
CA SER A 326 37.82 5.44 15.14
C SER A 326 37.98 5.31 16.66
N GLY A 327 38.53 4.19 17.16
CA GLY A 327 38.79 3.99 18.59
C GLY A 327 37.58 3.56 19.41
N LYS A 328 36.57 2.93 18.81
CA LYS A 328 35.38 2.39 19.51
C LYS A 328 35.74 1.52 20.72
N THR A 329 36.79 0.72 20.57
CA THR A 329 37.28 -0.20 21.64
C THR A 329 37.74 0.56 22.89
N VAL A 330 38.39 1.72 22.74
CA VAL A 330 38.84 2.54 23.86
C VAL A 330 37.65 3.09 24.66
N VAL A 331 36.62 3.57 23.97
CA VAL A 331 35.38 4.05 24.61
C VAL A 331 34.67 2.90 25.35
N ALA A 332 34.61 1.71 24.74
CA ALA A 332 34.01 0.52 25.38
C ALA A 332 34.82 0.08 26.62
N LEU A 333 36.17 0.08 26.56
CA LEU A 333 37.02 -0.27 27.70
C LEU A 333 36.81 0.70 28.86
N ARG A 334 36.74 2.01 28.59
CA ARG A 334 36.45 3.02 29.60
C ARG A 334 35.14 2.75 30.35
N ALA A 335 34.06 2.40 29.61
CA ALA A 335 32.77 2.03 30.18
C ALA A 335 32.86 0.77 31.04
N MET A 336 33.58 -0.28 30.59
CA MET A 336 33.80 -1.50 31.36
C MET A 336 34.56 -1.24 32.68
N LEU A 337 35.56 -0.35 32.64
CA LEU A 337 36.36 0.01 33.83
C LEU A 337 35.51 0.72 34.88
N GLN A 338 34.58 1.61 34.46
CA GLN A 338 33.63 2.25 35.36
C GLN A 338 32.75 1.23 36.09
N VAL A 339 32.23 0.21 35.36
CA VAL A 339 31.43 -0.88 35.97
C VAL A 339 32.25 -1.76 36.91
N LEU A 340 33.47 -2.14 36.51
CA LEU A 340 34.38 -2.99 37.32
C LEU A 340 34.76 -2.34 38.66
N GLU A 341 34.85 -1.02 38.71
CA GLU A 341 35.22 -0.28 39.89
C GLU A 341 34.23 -0.48 41.04
N ILE A 342 32.93 -0.45 40.77
CA ILE A 342 31.88 -0.65 41.77
C ILE A 342 31.77 -2.12 42.17
N GLY A 343 31.91 -3.05 41.22
CA GLY A 343 31.93 -4.49 41.51
C GLY A 343 33.07 -4.88 42.49
N ARG A 344 34.25 -4.25 42.39
CA ARG A 344 35.35 -4.41 43.34
C ARG A 344 35.07 -3.84 44.73
N ALA A 345 34.37 -2.71 44.81
CA ALA A 345 33.98 -2.13 46.09
C ALA A 345 32.98 -3.02 46.84
N SER A 346 32.00 -3.58 46.11
CA SER A 346 31.00 -4.51 46.67
C SER A 346 31.65 -5.82 47.21
N CYS A 347 32.73 -6.29 46.58
CA CYS A 347 33.47 -7.43 47.10
C CYS A 347 34.34 -7.11 48.34
N ARG A 348 34.76 -5.84 48.53
CA ARG A 348 35.52 -5.43 49.71
C ARG A 348 34.66 -5.18 50.99
N GLU A 349 33.38 -4.89 50.83
CA GLU A 349 32.45 -4.68 51.94
C GLU A 349 31.85 -5.99 52.48
N ARG A 350 32.09 -7.13 51.87
CA ARG A 350 31.57 -8.46 52.31
C ARG A 350 32.62 -9.37 52.96
N VAL A 351 33.75 -8.84 53.46
CA VAL A 351 34.72 -9.58 54.25
C VAL A 351 34.69 -9.16 55.69
#